data_2e17f5f1fc56cebf2842899dcdf2368f
#
_entry.id   2e17f5f1fc56cebf2842899dcdf2368f
#
_cell.length_a   1.000
_cell.length_b   1.000
_cell.length_c   1.000
_cell.angle_alpha   90.00
_cell.angle_beta   90.00
_cell.angle_gamma   90.00
#
_symmetry.space_group_name_H-M   'P 1'
#
loop_
_entity.id
_entity.type
_entity.pdbx_description
1 polymer ?
#
loop_
_entity_poly.entity_id
_entity_poly.type
_entity_poly.pdbx_seq_one_letter_code
_entity_poly.pdbx_strand_id
1 'polypeptide(L)'
;SDKVRKVQSYGPSCMQGPHIYNWYRTVAQNFGSEPDVIKNPKTSEDCLYLNIWRPAGLNESEKLPTIVYIHGGSNKGGWSFEPNYVGDNFAKHGVILISIAYRLGVFGYFSHPQLKSANFGLLDQIHALNWIHKNADNLGIDKKNITIMGESVGASAAGFMVASPHSSQLFSKIIFQSGGFSFSEIPHKSEHDP
;
A
#
# COMPACT_ATOMS: atom_id res chain seq x y z
N SER A 1 -1.64 16.49 16.92
CA SER A 1 -1.04 17.82 17.04
C SER A 1 -1.93 18.79 16.27
N ASP A 2 -2.31 19.91 16.89
CA ASP A 2 -3.20 20.92 16.31
C ASP A 2 -2.50 21.81 15.25
N LYS A 3 -1.32 21.44 14.80
CA LYS A 3 -0.54 22.20 13.82
C LYS A 3 -0.58 21.54 12.47
N VAL A 4 -0.97 22.30 11.45
CA VAL A 4 -0.83 21.89 10.03
C VAL A 4 0.63 21.60 9.75
N ARG A 5 0.94 20.37 9.34
CA ARG A 5 2.27 19.94 8.98
C ARG A 5 2.46 20.06 7.47
N LYS A 6 3.45 20.83 7.03
CA LYS A 6 3.85 20.83 5.61
C LYS A 6 4.65 19.57 5.32
N VAL A 7 4.11 18.71 4.44
CA VAL A 7 4.74 17.45 4.01
C VAL A 7 4.94 17.54 2.51
N GLN A 8 6.19 17.73 2.08
CA GLN A 8 6.57 17.99 0.68
C GLN A 8 7.58 16.95 0.13
N SER A 9 7.87 15.92 0.91
CA SER A 9 8.78 14.85 0.53
C SER A 9 8.24 13.51 1.00
N TYR A 10 8.54 12.46 0.25
CA TYR A 10 8.21 11.10 0.64
C TYR A 10 8.98 10.71 1.91
N GLY A 11 8.33 9.93 2.77
CA GLY A 11 8.98 9.24 3.88
C GLY A 11 9.88 8.11 3.38
N PRO A 12 10.67 7.47 4.27
CA PRO A 12 11.47 6.31 3.90
C PRO A 12 10.55 5.12 3.56
N SER A 13 11.05 4.21 2.73
CA SER A 13 10.44 2.89 2.53
C SER A 13 10.73 1.97 3.71
N CYS A 14 9.93 0.92 3.87
CA CYS A 14 10.18 -0.09 4.89
C CYS A 14 11.45 -0.89 4.62
N MET A 15 12.05 -1.44 5.67
CA MET A 15 13.29 -2.23 5.61
C MET A 15 13.15 -3.37 4.61
N GLN A 16 14.04 -3.40 3.63
CA GLN A 16 14.04 -4.35 2.52
C GLN A 16 15.42 -4.46 1.86
N GLY A 17 15.65 -5.56 1.14
CA GLY A 17 16.80 -5.70 0.28
C GLY A 17 16.61 -4.97 -1.07
N PRO A 18 17.66 -4.87 -1.90
CA PRO A 18 17.63 -4.07 -3.13
C PRO A 18 16.97 -4.79 -4.33
N HIS A 19 16.34 -5.96 -4.15
CA HIS A 19 15.91 -6.81 -5.26
C HIS A 19 14.82 -6.16 -6.14
N ILE A 20 13.82 -5.48 -5.55
CA ILE A 20 12.81 -4.77 -6.34
C ILE A 20 13.40 -3.54 -7.03
N TYR A 21 14.27 -2.80 -6.35
CA TYR A 21 14.99 -1.70 -6.97
C TYR A 21 15.84 -2.18 -8.17
N ASN A 22 16.58 -3.26 -8.01
CA ASN A 22 17.38 -3.83 -9.08
C ASN A 22 16.52 -4.33 -10.25
N TRP A 23 15.35 -4.91 -9.95
CA TRP A 23 14.40 -5.33 -10.97
C TRP A 23 13.91 -4.11 -11.79
N TYR A 24 13.48 -3.04 -11.14
CA TYR A 24 13.06 -1.81 -11.82
C TYR A 24 14.17 -1.23 -12.72
N ARG A 25 15.40 -1.22 -12.23
CA ARG A 25 16.54 -0.76 -13.03
C ARG A 25 16.73 -1.61 -14.28
N THR A 26 16.70 -2.94 -14.15
CA THR A 26 16.83 -3.87 -15.26
C THR A 26 15.69 -3.66 -16.28
N VAL A 27 14.46 -3.52 -15.82
CA VAL A 27 13.32 -3.22 -16.69
C VAL A 27 13.54 -1.90 -17.44
N ALA A 28 13.89 -0.82 -16.72
CA ALA A 28 14.14 0.48 -17.33
C ALA A 28 15.24 0.43 -18.40
N GLN A 29 16.35 -0.27 -18.13
CA GLN A 29 17.44 -0.47 -19.09
C GLN A 29 17.00 -1.25 -20.32
N ASN A 30 16.19 -2.31 -20.15
CA ASN A 30 15.68 -3.11 -21.27
C ASN A 30 14.75 -2.31 -22.19
N PHE A 31 14.13 -1.22 -21.66
CA PHE A 31 13.36 -0.26 -22.44
C PHE A 31 14.15 0.98 -22.86
N GLY A 32 15.48 0.95 -22.78
CA GLY A 32 16.36 1.99 -23.28
C GLY A 32 16.53 3.20 -22.35
N SER A 33 16.16 3.07 -21.08
CA SER A 33 16.37 4.15 -20.08
C SER A 33 17.74 4.03 -19.42
N GLU A 34 18.24 5.17 -18.90
CA GLU A 34 19.46 5.19 -18.09
C GLU A 34 19.27 4.42 -16.76
N PRO A 35 20.32 3.78 -16.23
CA PRO A 35 20.24 2.92 -15.04
C PRO A 35 19.74 3.62 -13.78
N ASP A 36 19.97 4.92 -13.64
CA ASP A 36 19.68 5.76 -12.48
C ASP A 36 18.40 6.57 -12.62
N VAL A 37 17.60 6.31 -13.64
CA VAL A 37 16.25 6.87 -13.75
C VAL A 37 15.38 6.46 -12.55
N ILE A 38 15.59 5.27 -12.03
CA ILE A 38 14.96 4.79 -10.79
C ILE A 38 15.96 4.95 -9.64
N LYS A 39 15.59 5.77 -8.67
CA LYS A 39 16.40 5.99 -7.46
C LYS A 39 16.10 4.94 -6.39
N ASN A 40 17.14 4.43 -5.74
CA ASN A 40 16.97 3.53 -4.60
C ASN A 40 16.37 4.31 -3.42
N PRO A 41 15.19 3.92 -2.92
CA PRO A 41 14.58 4.60 -1.77
C PRO A 41 15.41 4.38 -0.51
N LYS A 42 15.48 5.41 0.34
CA LYS A 42 16.01 5.24 1.69
C LYS A 42 15.09 4.32 2.48
N THR A 43 15.66 3.40 3.25
CA THR A 43 14.92 2.47 4.10
C THR A 43 15.01 2.86 5.58
N SER A 44 13.97 2.55 6.35
CA SER A 44 13.92 2.74 7.80
C SER A 44 12.94 1.75 8.43
N GLU A 45 13.10 1.45 9.71
CA GLU A 45 12.05 0.81 10.49
C GLU A 45 10.87 1.76 10.76
N ASP A 46 11.16 3.07 10.90
CA ASP A 46 10.14 4.12 10.90
C ASP A 46 9.71 4.41 9.46
N CYS A 47 8.79 3.60 8.94
CA CYS A 47 8.40 3.57 7.53
C CYS A 47 6.88 3.61 7.29
N LEU A 48 6.06 3.51 8.32
CA LEU A 48 4.61 3.41 8.18
C LEU A 48 3.99 4.78 7.84
N TYR A 49 4.31 5.26 6.66
CA TYR A 49 3.80 6.49 6.07
C TYR A 49 2.82 6.19 4.95
N LEU A 50 2.02 7.19 4.60
CA LEU A 50 1.18 7.19 3.41
C LEU A 50 1.39 8.49 2.63
N ASN A 51 1.13 8.45 1.32
CA ASN A 51 1.18 9.60 0.45
C ASN A 51 -0.22 9.89 -0.07
N ILE A 52 -0.58 11.15 -0.17
CA ILE A 52 -1.92 11.58 -0.60
C ILE A 52 -1.77 12.54 -1.77
N TRP A 53 -2.36 12.19 -2.91
CA TRP A 53 -2.56 13.07 -4.05
C TRP A 53 -4.04 13.43 -4.11
N ARG A 54 -4.35 14.69 -4.01
CA ARG A 54 -5.71 15.20 -4.06
C ARG A 54 -5.77 16.46 -4.94
N PRO A 55 -6.91 16.76 -5.59
CA PRO A 55 -7.09 18.01 -6.27
C PRO A 55 -6.85 19.20 -5.33
N ALA A 56 -6.24 20.26 -5.87
CA ALA A 56 -6.10 21.51 -5.14
C ALA A 56 -7.43 22.28 -5.12
N GLY A 57 -7.63 23.11 -4.09
CA GLY A 57 -8.79 24.03 -4.05
C GLY A 57 -10.14 23.37 -3.73
N LEU A 58 -10.15 22.15 -3.21
CA LEU A 58 -11.39 21.51 -2.74
C LEU A 58 -12.06 22.34 -1.63
N ASN A 59 -13.37 22.53 -1.75
CA ASN A 59 -14.18 23.09 -0.70
C ASN A 59 -14.33 22.08 0.47
N GLU A 60 -14.54 22.56 1.70
CA GLU A 60 -14.67 21.71 2.88
C GLU A 60 -15.82 20.69 2.78
N SER A 61 -16.90 21.04 2.06
CA SER A 61 -18.06 20.17 1.83
C SER A 61 -17.83 19.14 0.72
N GLU A 62 -16.79 19.27 -0.07
CA GLU A 62 -16.54 18.43 -1.24
C GLU A 62 -15.92 17.11 -0.82
N LYS A 63 -16.55 16.00 -1.24
CA LYS A 63 -16.10 14.63 -0.96
C LYS A 63 -15.85 13.91 -2.27
N LEU A 64 -14.66 13.36 -2.43
CA LEU A 64 -14.21 12.73 -3.68
C LEU A 64 -14.05 11.22 -3.52
N PRO A 65 -14.26 10.48 -4.62
CA PRO A 65 -13.88 9.08 -4.70
C PRO A 65 -12.39 8.94 -4.42
N THR A 66 -12.04 7.88 -3.70
CA THR A 66 -10.66 7.67 -3.25
C THR A 66 -10.19 6.26 -3.59
N ILE A 67 -8.99 6.16 -4.14
CA ILE A 67 -8.28 4.90 -4.35
C ILE A 67 -7.19 4.79 -3.28
N VAL A 68 -7.16 3.67 -2.56
CA VAL A 68 -6.07 3.30 -1.66
C VAL A 68 -5.24 2.24 -2.33
N TYR A 69 -4.01 2.59 -2.69
CA TYR A 69 -3.09 1.72 -3.41
C TYR A 69 -2.15 0.96 -2.49
N ILE A 70 -2.03 -0.34 -2.73
CA ILE A 70 -1.16 -1.28 -2.02
C ILE A 70 -0.16 -1.84 -3.03
N HIS A 71 1.12 -1.54 -2.84
CA HIS A 71 2.18 -1.97 -3.74
C HIS A 71 2.45 -3.48 -3.66
N GLY A 72 3.06 -4.03 -4.70
CA GLY A 72 3.49 -5.41 -4.79
C GLY A 72 4.87 -5.67 -4.20
N GLY A 73 5.60 -6.61 -4.80
CA GLY A 73 6.98 -6.94 -4.42
C GLY A 73 7.12 -8.16 -3.51
N SER A 74 6.18 -9.12 -3.62
CA SER A 74 6.24 -10.44 -2.95
C SER A 74 6.37 -10.36 -1.43
N ASN A 75 5.84 -9.31 -0.80
CA ASN A 75 6.02 -9.00 0.63
C ASN A 75 7.49 -8.84 1.07
N LYS A 76 8.43 -8.76 0.15
CA LYS A 76 9.88 -8.67 0.42
C LYS A 76 10.48 -7.32 0.06
N GLY A 77 9.79 -6.54 -0.76
CA GLY A 77 10.24 -5.22 -1.21
C GLY A 77 9.10 -4.43 -1.84
N GLY A 78 9.39 -3.23 -2.32
CA GLY A 78 8.44 -2.26 -2.83
C GLY A 78 8.33 -1.03 -1.95
N TRP A 79 7.68 0.01 -2.42
CA TRP A 79 7.48 1.25 -1.66
C TRP A 79 6.25 2.02 -2.14
N SER A 80 5.69 2.84 -1.29
CA SER A 80 4.43 3.55 -1.54
C SER A 80 4.53 4.71 -2.55
N PHE A 81 5.70 5.03 -3.05
CA PHE A 81 5.94 6.09 -4.05
C PHE A 81 6.72 5.56 -5.26
N GLU A 82 6.47 4.32 -5.65
CA GLU A 82 6.98 3.77 -6.90
C GLU A 82 6.53 4.65 -8.07
N PRO A 83 7.43 4.95 -9.04
CA PRO A 83 7.16 5.95 -10.07
C PRO A 83 5.95 5.63 -10.97
N ASN A 84 5.56 4.35 -11.05
CA ASN A 84 4.40 3.89 -11.83
C ASN A 84 3.06 4.20 -11.15
N TYR A 85 3.05 4.52 -9.86
CA TYR A 85 1.85 4.60 -9.04
C TYR A 85 1.70 5.93 -8.32
N VAL A 86 2.20 7.00 -8.94
CA VAL A 86 1.98 8.38 -8.47
C VAL A 86 0.59 8.89 -8.85
N GLY A 87 0.00 9.70 -7.99
CA GLY A 87 -1.42 10.05 -8.07
C GLY A 87 -1.78 11.30 -8.84
N ASP A 88 -0.81 11.96 -9.51
CA ASP A 88 -1.05 13.26 -10.17
C ASP A 88 -2.17 13.22 -11.21
N ASN A 89 -2.22 12.16 -12.01
CA ASN A 89 -3.26 12.00 -13.02
C ASN A 89 -4.64 11.70 -12.40
N PHE A 90 -4.69 10.92 -11.32
CA PHE A 90 -5.93 10.70 -10.58
C PHE A 90 -6.48 12.00 -10.01
N ALA A 91 -5.61 12.81 -9.40
CA ALA A 91 -5.99 14.11 -8.85
C ALA A 91 -6.55 15.07 -9.90
N LYS A 92 -5.96 15.11 -11.11
CA LYS A 92 -6.48 15.90 -12.24
C LYS A 92 -7.90 15.49 -12.67
N HIS A 93 -8.30 14.25 -12.40
CA HIS A 93 -9.63 13.72 -12.76
C HIS A 93 -10.59 13.66 -11.56
N GLY A 94 -10.31 14.39 -10.49
CA GLY A 94 -11.20 14.46 -9.33
C GLY A 94 -11.20 13.21 -8.44
N VAL A 95 -10.14 12.42 -8.49
CA VAL A 95 -9.98 11.21 -7.66
C VAL A 95 -8.80 11.41 -6.71
N ILE A 96 -9.00 11.11 -5.43
CA ILE A 96 -7.90 11.07 -4.46
C ILE A 96 -7.18 9.72 -4.60
N LEU A 97 -5.86 9.74 -4.77
CA LEU A 97 -5.02 8.54 -4.60
C LEU A 97 -4.30 8.61 -3.27
N ILE A 98 -4.34 7.52 -2.52
CA ILE A 98 -3.55 7.33 -1.31
C ILE A 98 -2.74 6.05 -1.48
N SER A 99 -1.42 6.15 -1.44
CA SER A 99 -0.54 4.99 -1.42
C SER A 99 -0.03 4.75 0.00
N ILE A 100 -0.02 3.50 0.43
CA ILE A 100 0.33 3.11 1.79
C ILE A 100 1.62 2.30 1.83
N ALA A 101 2.44 2.52 2.86
CA ALA A 101 3.55 1.65 3.19
C ALA A 101 3.14 0.61 4.23
N TYR A 102 3.80 -0.53 4.23
CA TYR A 102 3.61 -1.62 5.19
C TYR A 102 4.90 -2.38 5.40
N ARG A 103 5.08 -3.01 6.55
CA ARG A 103 6.28 -3.79 6.87
C ARG A 103 6.42 -5.00 5.96
N LEU A 104 7.65 -5.30 5.60
CA LEU A 104 8.04 -6.27 4.60
C LEU A 104 8.96 -7.35 5.19
N GLY A 105 9.14 -8.44 4.47
CA GLY A 105 10.05 -9.52 4.84
C GLY A 105 9.81 -10.02 6.26
N VAL A 106 10.88 -10.24 6.98
CA VAL A 106 10.81 -10.73 8.38
C VAL A 106 10.11 -9.77 9.33
N PHE A 107 10.18 -8.46 9.09
CA PHE A 107 9.51 -7.46 9.92
C PHE A 107 7.99 -7.48 9.79
N GLY A 108 7.50 -7.84 8.60
CA GLY A 108 6.06 -7.86 8.30
C GLY A 108 5.42 -9.25 8.39
N TYR A 109 6.19 -10.31 8.12
CA TYR A 109 5.61 -11.63 7.85
C TYR A 109 6.29 -12.79 8.59
N PHE A 110 7.17 -12.49 9.55
CA PHE A 110 7.72 -13.52 10.43
C PHE A 110 6.61 -14.13 11.30
N SER A 111 6.57 -15.46 11.34
CA SER A 111 5.64 -16.22 12.18
C SER A 111 6.42 -17.20 13.07
N HIS A 112 6.02 -17.30 14.31
CA HIS A 112 6.60 -18.23 15.28
C HIS A 112 5.53 -18.62 16.30
N PRO A 113 5.47 -19.88 16.77
CA PRO A 113 4.44 -20.34 17.72
C PRO A 113 4.35 -19.54 19.03
N GLN A 114 5.46 -18.94 19.46
CA GLN A 114 5.50 -18.10 20.67
C GLN A 114 5.01 -16.66 20.46
N LEU A 115 4.79 -16.24 19.21
CA LEU A 115 4.25 -14.91 18.92
C LEU A 115 2.73 -14.93 19.04
N LYS A 116 2.18 -13.90 19.70
CA LYS A 116 0.72 -13.73 19.83
C LYS A 116 0.03 -13.31 18.54
N SER A 117 0.79 -12.85 17.54
CA SER A 117 0.29 -12.35 16.26
C SER A 117 1.31 -12.60 15.16
N ALA A 118 0.82 -12.68 13.95
CA ALA A 118 1.60 -12.78 12.70
C ALA A 118 1.01 -11.85 11.64
N ASN A 119 1.59 -11.83 10.43
CA ASN A 119 1.11 -11.02 9.32
C ASN A 119 1.05 -9.50 9.64
N PHE A 120 2.07 -9.00 10.32
CA PHE A 120 2.14 -7.59 10.72
C PHE A 120 2.03 -6.63 9.53
N GLY A 121 2.58 -7.00 8.35
CA GLY A 121 2.43 -6.21 7.14
C GLY A 121 0.96 -6.05 6.70
N LEU A 122 0.16 -7.11 6.79
CA LEU A 122 -1.29 -7.02 6.52
C LEU A 122 -2.01 -6.19 7.58
N LEU A 123 -1.63 -6.32 8.84
CA LEU A 123 -2.18 -5.51 9.93
C LEU A 123 -1.85 -4.03 9.76
N ASP A 124 -0.65 -3.69 9.28
CA ASP A 124 -0.25 -2.31 8.95
C ASP A 124 -1.16 -1.71 7.86
N GLN A 125 -1.49 -2.50 6.84
CA GLN A 125 -2.38 -2.08 5.76
C GLN A 125 -3.82 -1.84 6.28
N ILE A 126 -4.34 -2.74 7.12
CA ILE A 126 -5.65 -2.57 7.77
C ILE A 126 -5.63 -1.33 8.68
N HIS A 127 -4.54 -1.10 9.40
CA HIS A 127 -4.38 0.08 10.24
C HIS A 127 -4.39 1.37 9.43
N ALA A 128 -3.70 1.39 8.28
CA ALA A 128 -3.73 2.52 7.35
C ALA A 128 -5.14 2.81 6.84
N LEU A 129 -5.91 1.78 6.46
CA LEU A 129 -7.31 1.95 6.04
C LEU A 129 -8.19 2.52 7.16
N ASN A 130 -8.04 2.04 8.38
CA ASN A 130 -8.74 2.59 9.54
C ASN A 130 -8.40 4.06 9.78
N TRP A 131 -7.12 4.42 9.63
CA TRP A 131 -6.67 5.80 9.75
C TRP A 131 -7.28 6.69 8.66
N ILE A 132 -7.28 6.23 7.40
CA ILE A 132 -7.88 6.92 6.26
C ILE A 132 -9.38 7.15 6.52
N HIS A 133 -10.09 6.11 6.91
CA HIS A 133 -11.53 6.18 7.18
C HIS A 133 -11.86 7.15 8.33
N LYS A 134 -11.05 7.14 9.40
CA LYS A 134 -11.19 8.05 10.54
C LYS A 134 -10.94 9.52 10.17
N ASN A 135 -10.01 9.78 9.25
CA ASN A 135 -9.63 11.13 8.82
C ASN A 135 -10.32 11.57 7.51
N ALA A 136 -11.24 10.78 6.99
CA ALA A 136 -11.84 10.99 5.67
C ALA A 136 -12.48 12.38 5.51
N ASP A 137 -13.13 12.88 6.54
CA ASP A 137 -13.80 14.18 6.49
C ASP A 137 -12.80 15.33 6.30
N ASN A 138 -11.67 15.29 7.00
CA ASN A 138 -10.60 16.29 6.89
C ASN A 138 -9.83 16.19 5.56
N LEU A 139 -9.85 15.02 4.94
CA LEU A 139 -9.16 14.75 3.69
C LEU A 139 -10.04 14.96 2.44
N GLY A 140 -11.33 15.22 2.61
CA GLY A 140 -12.28 15.34 1.50
C GLY A 140 -12.61 13.99 0.86
N ILE A 141 -12.60 12.90 1.62
CA ILE A 141 -12.85 11.54 1.15
C ILE A 141 -14.32 11.18 1.29
N ASP A 142 -14.93 10.67 0.22
CA ASP A 142 -16.23 10.00 0.31
C ASP A 142 -16.04 8.59 0.88
N LYS A 143 -16.40 8.39 2.15
CA LYS A 143 -16.30 7.09 2.84
C LYS A 143 -17.07 5.96 2.16
N LYS A 144 -18.11 6.29 1.40
CA LYS A 144 -18.92 5.32 0.66
C LYS A 144 -18.31 4.96 -0.69
N ASN A 145 -17.26 5.66 -1.11
CA ASN A 145 -16.63 5.51 -2.41
C ASN A 145 -15.11 5.34 -2.30
N ILE A 146 -14.69 4.46 -1.39
CA ILE A 146 -13.29 4.05 -1.24
C ILE A 146 -13.08 2.76 -2.03
N THR A 147 -12.09 2.76 -2.89
CA THR A 147 -11.63 1.61 -3.68
C THR A 147 -10.26 1.17 -3.19
N ILE A 148 -10.06 -0.09 -2.86
CA ILE A 148 -8.71 -0.64 -2.69
C ILE A 148 -8.19 -1.07 -4.06
N MET A 149 -6.98 -0.67 -4.40
CA MET A 149 -6.26 -1.11 -5.59
C MET A 149 -4.93 -1.73 -5.17
N GLY A 150 -4.67 -2.94 -5.59
CA GLY A 150 -3.41 -3.63 -5.31
C GLY A 150 -2.80 -4.24 -6.56
N GLU A 151 -1.48 -4.29 -6.59
CA GLU A 151 -0.72 -4.97 -7.65
C GLU A 151 -0.01 -6.17 -7.06
N SER A 152 0.01 -7.31 -7.80
CA SER A 152 0.70 -8.54 -7.40
C SER A 152 0.28 -8.99 -5.99
N VAL A 153 1.22 -9.14 -5.06
CA VAL A 153 0.89 -9.48 -3.66
C VAL A 153 0.04 -8.41 -2.97
N GLY A 154 0.09 -7.15 -3.41
CA GLY A 154 -0.81 -6.10 -2.95
C GLY A 154 -2.27 -6.38 -3.36
N ALA A 155 -2.49 -6.96 -4.53
CA ALA A 155 -3.81 -7.44 -4.94
C ALA A 155 -4.27 -8.63 -4.08
N SER A 156 -3.38 -9.57 -3.79
CA SER A 156 -3.70 -10.68 -2.87
C SER A 156 -4.05 -10.18 -1.47
N ALA A 157 -3.31 -9.19 -0.95
CA ALA A 157 -3.60 -8.55 0.33
C ALA A 157 -4.99 -7.87 0.32
N ALA A 158 -5.35 -7.17 -0.75
CA ALA A 158 -6.68 -6.60 -0.94
C ALA A 158 -7.77 -7.69 -0.90
N GLY A 159 -7.49 -8.86 -1.46
CA GLY A 159 -8.35 -10.03 -1.38
C GLY A 159 -8.58 -10.51 0.07
N PHE A 160 -7.52 -10.64 0.86
CA PHE A 160 -7.66 -11.00 2.28
C PHE A 160 -8.46 -9.96 3.07
N MET A 161 -8.37 -8.69 2.72
CA MET A 161 -9.15 -7.62 3.37
C MET A 161 -10.66 -7.73 3.12
N VAL A 162 -11.09 -8.28 1.97
CA VAL A 162 -12.52 -8.57 1.73
C VAL A 162 -13.05 -9.60 2.71
N ALA A 163 -12.26 -10.63 2.96
CA ALA A 163 -12.65 -11.72 3.86
C ALA A 163 -12.51 -11.36 5.34
N SER A 164 -11.78 -10.28 5.65
CA SER A 164 -11.52 -9.88 7.04
C SER A 164 -12.65 -9.03 7.62
N PRO A 165 -13.24 -9.40 8.76
CA PRO A 165 -14.23 -8.58 9.45
C PRO A 165 -13.64 -7.25 9.97
N HIS A 166 -12.32 -7.14 10.06
CA HIS A 166 -11.63 -5.92 10.52
C HIS A 166 -11.48 -4.86 9.44
N SER A 167 -11.73 -5.18 8.16
CA SER A 167 -11.50 -4.27 7.04
C SER A 167 -12.61 -4.23 6.00
N SER A 168 -13.43 -5.26 5.87
CA SER A 168 -14.44 -5.37 4.79
C SER A 168 -15.43 -4.20 4.72
N GLN A 169 -15.69 -3.52 5.82
CA GLN A 169 -16.57 -2.35 5.89
C GLN A 169 -15.88 -1.01 5.60
N LEU A 170 -14.55 -0.99 5.39
CA LEU A 170 -13.77 0.23 5.21
C LEU A 170 -13.66 0.68 3.75
N PHE A 171 -14.16 -0.11 2.82
CA PHE A 171 -14.13 0.18 1.39
C PHE A 171 -15.36 -0.43 0.69
N SER A 172 -15.61 0.00 -0.54
CA SER A 172 -16.78 -0.45 -1.30
C SER A 172 -16.42 -1.17 -2.61
N LYS A 173 -15.18 -1.04 -3.07
CA LYS A 173 -14.72 -1.57 -4.37
C LYS A 173 -13.29 -2.04 -4.27
N ILE A 174 -12.92 -2.93 -5.20
CA ILE A 174 -11.57 -3.46 -5.34
C ILE A 174 -11.14 -3.45 -6.81
N ILE A 175 -9.85 -3.18 -7.01
CA ILE A 175 -9.16 -3.36 -8.29
C ILE A 175 -7.97 -4.30 -8.05
N PHE A 176 -8.02 -5.45 -8.71
CA PHE A 176 -6.92 -6.41 -8.71
C PHE A 176 -6.07 -6.23 -9.97
N GLN A 177 -4.77 -6.02 -9.78
CA GLN A 177 -3.80 -5.97 -10.86
C GLN A 177 -2.80 -7.11 -10.66
N SER A 178 -2.75 -8.05 -11.60
CA SER A 178 -1.80 -9.18 -11.59
C SER A 178 -1.79 -10.01 -10.29
N GLY A 179 -2.95 -10.17 -9.66
CA GLY A 179 -3.14 -10.91 -8.41
C GLY A 179 -4.62 -11.02 -8.08
N GLY A 180 -4.92 -11.59 -6.92
CA GLY A 180 -6.31 -11.76 -6.47
C GLY A 180 -6.45 -12.89 -5.47
N PHE A 181 -7.66 -13.42 -5.33
CA PHE A 181 -7.91 -14.60 -4.52
C PHE A 181 -7.37 -15.86 -5.21
N SER A 182 -6.48 -16.57 -4.54
CA SER A 182 -6.22 -17.97 -4.82
C SER A 182 -6.20 -18.73 -3.49
N PHE A 183 -7.22 -19.51 -3.25
CA PHE A 183 -7.28 -20.41 -2.09
C PHE A 183 -6.52 -21.73 -2.35
N SER A 184 -6.10 -21.98 -3.59
CA SER A 184 -5.40 -23.20 -3.99
C SER A 184 -3.92 -23.23 -3.54
N GLU A 185 -3.35 -22.10 -3.15
CA GLU A 185 -1.95 -21.98 -2.74
C GLU A 185 -1.76 -21.94 -1.22
N ILE A 186 -2.80 -22.15 -0.44
CA ILE A 186 -2.64 -22.31 1.01
C ILE A 186 -2.08 -23.73 1.24
N PRO A 187 -0.85 -23.88 1.76
CA PRO A 187 -0.32 -25.17 2.12
C PRO A 187 -1.23 -25.82 3.16
N HIS A 188 -1.86 -26.94 2.82
CA HIS A 188 -2.77 -27.65 3.72
C HIS A 188 -2.05 -28.47 4.80
N LYS A 189 -0.72 -28.42 4.84
CA LYS A 189 0.08 -29.07 5.91
C LYS A 189 1.14 -28.11 6.41
N SER A 190 1.16 -27.88 7.72
CA SER A 190 2.37 -27.42 8.37
C SER A 190 3.35 -28.58 8.40
N GLU A 191 4.65 -28.32 8.22
CA GLU A 191 5.71 -29.35 8.37
C GLU A 191 5.77 -29.95 9.80
N HIS A 192 4.84 -29.55 10.67
CA HIS A 192 4.75 -29.96 12.07
C HIS A 192 3.43 -30.67 12.41
N ASP A 193 2.62 -31.04 11.43
CA ASP A 193 1.51 -31.95 11.68
C ASP A 193 2.07 -33.37 11.83
N PRO A 194 1.79 -34.08 12.95
CA PRO A 194 2.30 -35.41 13.23
C PRO A 194 1.78 -36.47 12.25
#